data_ff7ce99e6a4f18f4c08e09383d111232
#
_entry.id   ff7ce99e6a4f18f4c08e09383d111232
#
_cell.length_a   1.000
_cell.length_b   1.000
_cell.length_c   1.000
_cell.angle_alpha   90.00
_cell.angle_beta   90.00
_cell.angle_gamma   90.00
#
_symmetry.space_group_name_H-M   'P 1'
#
loop_
_entity.id
_entity.type
_entity.pdbx_description
1 polymer ?
#
loop_
_entity_poly.entity_id
_entity_poly.type
_entity_poly.pdbx_seq_one_letter_code
_entity_poly.pdbx_strand_id
1 'polypeptide(L)'
;QEALSEGERNESKSKAATNHPLVGEMLLKEFPGFELIAEIIRHLHENVDGTGSPDGMYGDRIPVGSRIVCAASYFDHMRMASPDKPGAEILAKMDEKTGIIFDESIMRVLGEFVEGKGDVKEAPTMECSVFALAEGMELASDILSESGINLLRKGTVLDQETLDKILKFHNVDPISGVIKVKQPS
;
A
#
# COMPACT_ATOMS: atom_id res chain seq x y z
N GLN A 1 -4.09 1.83 -41.53
CA GLN A 1 -3.69 2.10 -40.13
C GLN A 1 -2.19 1.83 -40.03
N GLU A 2 -1.37 2.88 -40.08
CA GLU A 2 0.08 2.79 -39.91
C GLU A 2 0.39 2.43 -38.45
N ALA A 3 1.15 1.37 -38.27
CA ALA A 3 1.65 0.97 -36.97
C ALA A 3 2.78 1.94 -36.56
N LEU A 4 2.62 2.58 -35.39
CA LEU A 4 3.65 3.44 -34.79
C LEU A 4 5.00 2.73 -34.72
N SER A 5 6.09 3.43 -35.04
CA SER A 5 7.45 2.92 -34.92
C SER A 5 7.82 2.60 -33.45
N GLU A 6 8.82 1.75 -33.22
CA GLU A 6 9.28 1.41 -31.87
C GLU A 6 9.73 2.64 -31.05
N GLY A 7 10.29 3.65 -31.73
CA GLY A 7 10.65 4.93 -31.11
C GLY A 7 9.43 5.71 -30.61
N GLU A 8 8.39 5.81 -31.43
CA GLU A 8 7.13 6.50 -31.07
C GLU A 8 6.36 5.76 -29.97
N ARG A 9 6.45 4.41 -29.92
CA ARG A 9 5.89 3.61 -28.81
C ARG A 9 6.64 3.83 -27.50
N ASN A 10 7.95 3.98 -27.54
CA ASN A 10 8.77 4.24 -26.36
C ASN A 10 8.59 5.68 -25.83
N GLU A 11 8.48 6.68 -26.71
CA GLU A 11 8.16 8.06 -26.33
C GLU A 11 6.72 8.18 -25.77
N SER A 12 5.74 7.48 -26.36
CA SER A 12 4.38 7.51 -25.83
C SER A 12 4.25 6.79 -24.49
N LYS A 13 4.99 5.70 -24.26
CA LYS A 13 5.08 5.01 -22.97
C LYS A 13 5.77 5.88 -21.93
N SER A 14 6.85 6.58 -22.29
CA SER A 14 7.54 7.52 -21.42
C SER A 14 6.65 8.70 -21.01
N LYS A 15 5.94 9.32 -21.96
CA LYS A 15 4.99 10.41 -21.68
C LYS A 15 3.79 9.96 -20.88
N ALA A 16 3.25 8.77 -21.15
CA ALA A 16 2.15 8.21 -20.35
C ALA A 16 2.59 7.88 -18.91
N ALA A 17 3.81 7.34 -18.76
CA ALA A 17 4.38 7.07 -17.44
C ALA A 17 4.64 8.35 -16.63
N THR A 18 4.91 9.48 -17.28
CA THR A 18 5.17 10.76 -16.62
C THR A 18 3.89 11.51 -16.24
N ASN A 19 2.76 11.21 -16.89
CA ASN A 19 1.50 11.94 -16.69
C ASN A 19 0.51 11.26 -15.75
N HIS A 20 0.73 9.99 -15.37
CA HIS A 20 -0.24 9.29 -14.52
C HIS A 20 -0.46 9.93 -13.14
N PRO A 21 0.50 10.62 -12.48
CA PRO A 21 0.23 11.30 -11.23
C PRO A 21 -0.76 12.46 -11.38
N LEU A 22 -0.62 13.25 -12.46
CA LEU A 22 -1.52 14.35 -12.74
C LEU A 22 -2.94 13.88 -13.07
N VAL A 23 -3.05 12.79 -13.83
CA VAL A 23 -4.34 12.17 -14.15
C VAL A 23 -4.97 11.58 -12.88
N GLY A 24 -4.17 10.90 -12.05
CA GLY A 24 -4.63 10.36 -10.77
C GLY A 24 -5.13 11.44 -9.81
N GLU A 25 -4.39 12.54 -9.68
CA GLU A 25 -4.82 13.71 -8.92
C GLU A 25 -6.16 14.25 -9.44
N MET A 26 -6.26 14.49 -10.75
CA MET A 26 -7.47 15.03 -11.36
C MET A 26 -8.70 14.17 -11.10
N LEU A 27 -8.57 12.84 -11.24
CA LEU A 27 -9.65 11.89 -10.99
C LEU A 27 -10.06 11.86 -9.51
N LEU A 28 -9.09 11.87 -8.59
CA LEU A 28 -9.36 11.78 -7.16
C LEU A 28 -9.98 13.07 -6.59
N LYS A 29 -9.65 14.23 -7.14
CA LYS A 29 -10.24 15.50 -6.74
C LYS A 29 -11.74 15.62 -6.99
N GLU A 30 -12.29 14.80 -7.89
CA GLU A 30 -13.75 14.74 -8.12
C GLU A 30 -14.51 14.09 -6.95
N PHE A 31 -13.81 13.42 -6.02
CA PHE A 31 -14.43 12.72 -4.90
C PHE A 31 -14.14 13.45 -3.59
N PRO A 32 -15.17 13.93 -2.88
CA PRO A 32 -15.00 14.56 -1.57
C PRO A 32 -14.29 13.63 -0.56
N GLY A 33 -13.31 14.18 0.15
CA GLY A 33 -12.52 13.43 1.14
C GLY A 33 -11.25 12.76 0.60
N PHE A 34 -10.98 12.89 -0.71
CA PHE A 34 -9.76 12.32 -1.32
C PHE A 34 -8.67 13.37 -1.60
N GLU A 35 -8.84 14.61 -1.11
CA GLU A 35 -7.94 15.73 -1.40
C GLU A 35 -6.49 15.42 -1.00
N LEU A 36 -6.30 14.85 0.19
CA LEU A 36 -4.97 14.45 0.67
C LEU A 36 -4.36 13.32 -0.18
N ILE A 37 -5.18 12.36 -0.59
CA ILE A 37 -4.71 11.25 -1.44
C ILE A 37 -4.36 11.75 -2.83
N ALA A 38 -5.14 12.67 -3.37
CA ALA A 38 -4.88 13.33 -4.65
C ALA A 38 -3.54 14.07 -4.63
N GLU A 39 -3.25 14.79 -3.54
CA GLU A 39 -1.97 15.48 -3.34
C GLU A 39 -0.79 14.49 -3.25
N ILE A 40 -0.95 13.40 -2.52
CA ILE A 40 0.06 12.33 -2.43
C ILE A 40 0.35 11.74 -3.81
N ILE A 41 -0.69 11.42 -4.58
CA ILE A 41 -0.55 10.83 -5.92
C ILE A 41 0.13 11.80 -6.89
N ARG A 42 -0.20 13.09 -6.84
CA ARG A 42 0.43 14.10 -7.68
C ARG A 42 1.96 14.10 -7.56
N HIS A 43 2.47 13.99 -6.33
CA HIS A 43 3.89 14.18 -6.02
C HIS A 43 4.68 12.86 -5.89
N LEU A 44 4.18 11.75 -6.45
CA LEU A 44 4.84 10.43 -6.38
C LEU A 44 6.22 10.38 -7.05
N HIS A 45 6.47 11.27 -8.00
CA HIS A 45 7.73 11.31 -8.76
C HIS A 45 8.58 12.55 -8.43
N GLU A 46 8.29 13.21 -7.32
CA GLU A 46 9.19 14.21 -6.78
C GLU A 46 10.41 13.54 -6.17
N ASN A 47 11.57 14.18 -6.33
CA ASN A 47 12.84 13.77 -5.74
C ASN A 47 13.19 14.71 -4.59
N VAL A 48 13.76 14.20 -3.50
CA VAL A 48 14.06 15.05 -2.33
C VAL A 48 15.06 16.18 -2.62
N ASP A 49 15.85 16.07 -3.69
CA ASP A 49 16.75 17.11 -4.17
C ASP A 49 16.08 18.17 -5.06
N GLY A 50 14.79 18.01 -5.39
CA GLY A 50 14.03 18.92 -6.24
C GLY A 50 14.16 18.68 -7.75
N THR A 51 14.83 17.61 -8.17
CA THR A 51 14.95 17.24 -9.60
C THR A 51 13.77 16.42 -10.13
N GLY A 52 12.77 16.17 -9.27
CA GLY A 52 11.58 15.39 -9.60
C GLY A 52 10.52 16.15 -10.38
N SER A 53 9.35 15.57 -10.52
CA SER A 53 8.20 16.13 -11.24
C SER A 53 6.88 15.76 -10.53
N PRO A 54 5.79 16.54 -10.70
CA PRO A 54 5.61 17.60 -11.71
C PRO A 54 6.06 19.01 -11.26
N ASP A 55 6.20 19.26 -9.95
CA ASP A 55 6.33 20.60 -9.41
C ASP A 55 7.77 20.94 -8.97
N GLY A 56 8.70 19.98 -8.99
CA GLY A 56 10.09 20.17 -8.55
C GLY A 56 10.16 20.49 -7.05
N MET A 57 9.29 19.87 -6.26
CA MET A 57 9.31 20.02 -4.80
C MET A 57 10.55 19.35 -4.20
N TYR A 58 11.04 19.88 -3.08
CA TYR A 58 12.25 19.35 -2.43
C TYR A 58 12.05 19.14 -0.93
N GLY A 59 12.76 18.16 -0.38
CA GLY A 59 12.82 17.85 1.04
C GLY A 59 11.43 17.70 1.67
N ASP A 60 11.21 18.37 2.79
CA ASP A 60 9.97 18.31 3.56
C ASP A 60 8.76 18.99 2.90
N ARG A 61 8.96 19.68 1.78
CA ARG A 61 7.84 20.21 1.00
C ARG A 61 7.08 19.12 0.27
N ILE A 62 7.74 17.99 -0.04
CA ILE A 62 7.08 16.82 -0.62
C ILE A 62 6.22 16.17 0.46
N PRO A 63 4.93 15.93 0.22
CA PRO A 63 4.06 15.23 1.17
C PRO A 63 4.71 13.92 1.66
N VAL A 64 4.68 13.69 2.97
CA VAL A 64 5.31 12.48 3.54
C VAL A 64 4.79 11.20 2.93
N GLY A 65 3.48 11.13 2.62
CA GLY A 65 2.87 10.00 1.91
C GLY A 65 3.49 9.74 0.54
N SER A 66 3.80 10.80 -0.22
CA SER A 66 4.47 10.69 -1.52
C SER A 66 5.89 10.14 -1.38
N ARG A 67 6.66 10.63 -0.40
CA ARG A 67 8.02 10.12 -0.09
C ARG A 67 8.00 8.64 0.29
N ILE A 68 7.02 8.22 1.10
CA ILE A 68 6.84 6.81 1.51
C ILE A 68 6.50 5.93 0.30
N VAL A 69 5.48 6.33 -0.49
CA VAL A 69 5.04 5.53 -1.65
C VAL A 69 6.14 5.47 -2.71
N CYS A 70 6.89 6.56 -2.94
CA CYS A 70 8.03 6.57 -3.85
C CYS A 70 9.05 5.49 -3.46
N ALA A 71 9.51 5.48 -2.21
CA ALA A 71 10.51 4.52 -1.73
C ALA A 71 9.99 3.07 -1.76
N ALA A 72 8.75 2.84 -1.29
CA ALA A 72 8.14 1.51 -1.27
C ALA A 72 7.92 0.96 -2.70
N SER A 73 7.40 1.77 -3.62
CA SER A 73 7.18 1.39 -5.01
C SER A 73 8.49 1.09 -5.73
N TYR A 74 9.54 1.88 -5.48
CA TYR A 74 10.86 1.63 -6.07
C TYR A 74 11.47 0.32 -5.57
N PHE A 75 11.36 0.05 -4.27
CA PHE A 75 11.79 -1.23 -3.67
C PHE A 75 11.05 -2.41 -4.30
N ASP A 76 9.73 -2.32 -4.42
CA ASP A 76 8.90 -3.38 -4.99
C ASP A 76 9.22 -3.64 -6.46
N HIS A 77 9.39 -2.60 -7.28
CA HIS A 77 9.81 -2.75 -8.66
C HIS A 77 11.18 -3.44 -8.81
N MET A 78 12.15 -3.08 -7.98
CA MET A 78 13.47 -3.73 -8.00
C MET A 78 13.37 -5.19 -7.56
N ARG A 79 12.52 -5.49 -6.58
CA ARG A 79 12.26 -6.85 -6.10
C ARG A 79 11.60 -7.71 -7.19
N MET A 80 10.61 -7.16 -7.90
CA MET A 80 9.95 -7.84 -9.03
C MET A 80 10.92 -8.10 -10.18
N ALA A 81 11.82 -7.16 -10.48
CA ALA A 81 12.83 -7.30 -11.52
C ALA A 81 13.96 -8.30 -11.15
N SER A 82 14.14 -8.60 -9.87
CA SER A 82 15.17 -9.48 -9.36
C SER A 82 14.65 -10.29 -8.16
N PRO A 83 13.76 -11.27 -8.38
CA PRO A 83 13.08 -11.99 -7.31
C PRO A 83 14.03 -12.78 -6.37
N ASP A 84 15.17 -13.21 -6.91
CA ASP A 84 16.15 -14.03 -6.19
C ASP A 84 17.10 -13.20 -5.31
N LYS A 85 17.05 -11.86 -5.41
CA LYS A 85 17.93 -11.00 -4.63
C LYS A 85 17.39 -10.77 -3.21
N PRO A 86 18.26 -10.87 -2.19
CA PRO A 86 17.91 -10.49 -0.84
C PRO A 86 17.44 -9.02 -0.77
N GLY A 87 16.43 -8.73 0.06
CA GLY A 87 15.95 -7.36 0.25
C GLY A 87 17.04 -6.38 0.67
N ALA A 88 18.02 -6.83 1.47
CA ALA A 88 19.17 -6.03 1.87
C ALA A 88 20.06 -5.58 0.69
N GLU A 89 20.22 -6.39 -0.36
CA GLU A 89 20.96 -6.00 -1.58
C GLU A 89 20.20 -4.92 -2.37
N ILE A 90 18.88 -5.02 -2.40
CA ILE A 90 18.03 -4.01 -3.04
C ILE A 90 18.12 -2.68 -2.28
N LEU A 91 18.02 -2.73 -0.93
CA LEU A 91 18.16 -1.56 -0.08
C LEU A 91 19.51 -0.87 -0.26
N ALA A 92 20.61 -1.64 -0.30
CA ALA A 92 21.96 -1.07 -0.51
C ALA A 92 22.05 -0.28 -1.82
N LYS A 93 21.40 -0.74 -2.89
CA LYS A 93 21.33 0.02 -4.17
C LYS A 93 20.46 1.26 -4.10
N MET A 94 19.38 1.21 -3.31
CA MET A 94 18.51 2.38 -3.11
C MET A 94 19.21 3.43 -2.26
N ASP A 95 20.03 3.00 -1.30
CA ASP A 95 20.74 3.88 -0.38
C ASP A 95 21.74 4.81 -1.11
N GLU A 96 22.30 4.36 -2.25
CA GLU A 96 23.11 5.19 -3.13
C GLU A 96 22.38 6.44 -3.65
N LYS A 97 21.04 6.44 -3.58
CA LYS A 97 20.15 7.53 -4.03
C LYS A 97 19.47 8.26 -2.87
N THR A 98 19.83 7.94 -1.64
CA THR A 98 19.34 8.66 -0.45
C THR A 98 19.87 10.11 -0.46
N GLY A 99 19.01 11.07 -0.17
CA GLY A 99 19.30 12.49 -0.30
C GLY A 99 19.21 13.07 -1.72
N ILE A 100 19.01 12.22 -2.74
CA ILE A 100 18.76 12.62 -4.14
C ILE A 100 17.29 12.31 -4.47
N ILE A 101 16.93 11.04 -4.52
CA ILE A 101 15.57 10.58 -4.81
C ILE A 101 14.80 10.35 -3.52
N PHE A 102 15.41 9.65 -2.56
CA PHE A 102 14.76 9.17 -1.35
C PHE A 102 15.10 9.98 -0.12
N ASP A 103 14.09 10.14 0.73
CA ASP A 103 14.24 10.73 2.06
C ASP A 103 14.99 9.77 3.00
N GLU A 104 15.99 10.29 3.72
CA GLU A 104 16.83 9.53 4.63
C GLU A 104 16.02 8.85 5.75
N SER A 105 15.03 9.56 6.31
CA SER A 105 14.19 9.03 7.38
C SER A 105 13.30 7.90 6.89
N ILE A 106 12.78 8.02 5.67
CA ILE A 106 11.96 6.98 5.03
C ILE A 106 12.82 5.76 4.68
N MET A 107 14.02 5.97 4.14
CA MET A 107 14.94 4.85 3.84
C MET A 107 15.34 4.08 5.09
N ARG A 108 15.59 4.78 6.21
CA ARG A 108 15.87 4.12 7.49
C ARG A 108 14.72 3.22 7.94
N VAL A 109 13.47 3.73 7.90
CA VAL A 109 12.28 2.95 8.28
C VAL A 109 12.06 1.77 7.33
N LEU A 110 12.23 1.97 6.03
CA LEU A 110 12.14 0.89 5.04
C LEU A 110 13.19 -0.20 5.31
N GLY A 111 14.42 0.19 5.66
CA GLY A 111 15.49 -0.72 6.03
C GLY A 111 15.15 -1.56 7.26
N GLU A 112 14.67 -0.93 8.33
CA GLU A 112 14.20 -1.62 9.54
C GLU A 112 13.09 -2.64 9.22
N PHE A 113 12.16 -2.27 8.34
CA PHE A 113 11.07 -3.15 7.92
C PHE A 113 11.57 -4.36 7.11
N VAL A 114 12.44 -4.14 6.13
CA VAL A 114 12.96 -5.21 5.25
C VAL A 114 13.90 -6.16 5.99
N GLU A 115 14.67 -5.65 6.96
CA GLU A 115 15.56 -6.48 7.80
C GLU A 115 14.82 -7.27 8.91
N GLY A 116 13.48 -7.14 8.98
CA GLY A 116 12.66 -7.77 10.03
C GLY A 116 12.86 -7.12 11.40
N LYS A 117 13.52 -5.97 11.47
CA LYS A 117 13.65 -5.16 12.70
C LYS A 117 12.48 -4.17 12.85
N GLY A 118 11.82 -3.87 11.74
CA GLY A 118 10.55 -3.15 11.71
C GLY A 118 9.42 -4.12 12.06
N ASP A 119 9.50 -4.73 13.23
CA ASP A 119 8.43 -5.54 13.76
C ASP A 119 7.19 -4.66 13.96
N VAL A 120 6.32 -4.66 12.96
CA VAL A 120 4.94 -4.89 13.31
C VAL A 120 4.92 -6.33 13.84
N LYS A 121 5.19 -6.54 15.12
CA LYS A 121 4.80 -7.77 15.80
C LYS A 121 3.32 -7.88 15.51
N GLU A 122 2.96 -8.66 14.51
CA GLU A 122 1.56 -9.07 14.40
C GLU A 122 1.27 -9.69 15.76
N ALA A 123 0.37 -9.03 16.50
CA ALA A 123 -0.06 -9.56 17.78
C ALA A 123 -0.39 -11.03 17.55
N PRO A 124 0.02 -11.94 18.45
CA PRO A 124 -0.23 -13.34 18.26
C PRO A 124 -1.70 -13.53 17.90
N THR A 125 -1.94 -14.19 16.80
CA THR A 125 -3.29 -14.41 16.28
C THR A 125 -3.79 -15.75 16.77
N MET A 126 -5.07 -15.81 17.05
CA MET A 126 -5.77 -17.08 17.27
C MET A 126 -6.80 -17.30 16.15
N GLU A 127 -6.96 -18.56 15.81
CA GLU A 127 -7.95 -19.00 14.83
C GLU A 127 -9.24 -19.37 15.53
N CYS A 128 -10.36 -18.88 15.03
CA CYS A 128 -11.67 -19.17 15.58
C CYS A 128 -12.73 -19.35 14.48
N SER A 129 -13.83 -19.97 14.84
CA SER A 129 -15.03 -20.03 13.98
C SER A 129 -15.82 -18.73 14.09
N VAL A 130 -16.71 -18.48 13.13
CA VAL A 130 -17.63 -17.33 13.17
C VAL A 130 -18.44 -17.25 14.46
N PHE A 131 -18.80 -18.40 15.05
CA PHE A 131 -19.55 -18.48 16.30
C PHE A 131 -18.73 -18.20 17.57
N ALA A 132 -17.42 -18.19 17.46
CA ALA A 132 -16.51 -17.88 18.57
C ALA A 132 -16.03 -16.42 18.56
N LEU A 133 -16.49 -15.62 17.61
CA LEU A 133 -16.23 -14.18 17.58
C LEU A 133 -16.94 -13.49 18.77
N ALA A 134 -16.24 -12.55 19.39
CA ALA A 134 -16.76 -11.78 20.52
C ALA A 134 -16.50 -10.29 20.34
N GLU A 135 -17.28 -9.47 21.05
CA GLU A 135 -17.10 -8.03 21.11
C GLU A 135 -15.70 -7.65 21.62
N GLY A 136 -15.10 -6.65 20.99
CA GLY A 136 -13.75 -6.17 21.29
C GLY A 136 -12.63 -6.94 20.57
N MET A 137 -12.92 -8.06 19.89
CA MET A 137 -11.90 -8.75 19.08
C MET A 137 -11.54 -7.92 17.86
N GLU A 138 -10.24 -7.83 17.53
CA GLU A 138 -9.74 -7.20 16.33
C GLU A 138 -9.38 -8.27 15.28
N LEU A 139 -9.90 -8.11 14.08
CA LEU A 139 -9.64 -9.05 12.97
C LEU A 139 -8.17 -8.97 12.52
N ALA A 140 -7.51 -10.12 12.44
CA ALA A 140 -6.15 -10.26 11.90
C ALA A 140 -6.14 -10.61 10.40
N SER A 141 -7.29 -10.97 9.82
CA SER A 141 -7.49 -11.20 8.38
C SER A 141 -8.87 -10.71 7.95
N ASP A 142 -9.05 -10.52 6.63
CA ASP A 142 -10.36 -10.25 6.06
C ASP A 142 -11.30 -11.43 6.28
N ILE A 143 -12.59 -11.15 6.44
CA ILE A 143 -13.66 -12.17 6.47
C ILE A 143 -14.32 -12.20 5.11
N LEU A 144 -14.25 -13.36 4.45
CA LEU A 144 -14.86 -13.61 3.14
C LEU A 144 -15.99 -14.63 3.26
N SER A 145 -17.04 -14.46 2.46
CA SER A 145 -18.06 -15.49 2.27
C SER A 145 -17.62 -16.56 1.27
N GLU A 146 -18.34 -17.66 1.18
CA GLU A 146 -18.10 -18.71 0.16
C GLU A 146 -18.25 -18.18 -1.26
N SER A 147 -19.11 -17.21 -1.49
CA SER A 147 -19.24 -16.53 -2.79
C SER A 147 -18.11 -15.53 -3.08
N GLY A 148 -17.16 -15.32 -2.16
CA GLY A 148 -16.01 -14.44 -2.31
C GLY A 148 -16.29 -12.97 -1.98
N ILE A 149 -17.41 -12.65 -1.34
CA ILE A 149 -17.74 -11.30 -0.89
C ILE A 149 -16.90 -10.98 0.35
N ASN A 150 -16.16 -9.85 0.33
CA ASN A 150 -15.47 -9.35 1.51
C ASN A 150 -16.47 -8.67 2.45
N LEU A 151 -16.71 -9.26 3.60
CA LEU A 151 -17.68 -8.80 4.59
C LEU A 151 -17.06 -7.81 5.57
N LEU A 152 -15.85 -8.09 6.05
CA LEU A 152 -15.09 -7.23 6.96
C LEU A 152 -13.60 -7.31 6.64
N ARG A 153 -12.91 -6.20 6.84
CA ARG A 153 -11.47 -6.09 6.60
C ARG A 153 -10.64 -6.38 7.84
N LYS A 154 -9.42 -6.85 7.64
CA LYS A 154 -8.35 -6.90 8.65
C LYS A 154 -8.28 -5.56 9.41
N GLY A 155 -8.10 -5.61 10.72
CA GLY A 155 -8.04 -4.43 11.59
C GLY A 155 -9.40 -3.94 12.11
N THR A 156 -10.52 -4.52 11.65
CA THR A 156 -11.84 -4.19 12.20
C THR A 156 -11.96 -4.69 13.63
N VAL A 157 -12.32 -3.82 14.56
CA VAL A 157 -12.70 -4.18 15.93
C VAL A 157 -14.20 -4.50 15.93
N LEU A 158 -14.54 -5.68 16.42
CA LEU A 158 -15.90 -6.18 16.40
C LEU A 158 -16.71 -5.57 17.54
N ASP A 159 -17.85 -5.00 17.20
CA ASP A 159 -18.90 -4.61 18.14
C ASP A 159 -20.10 -5.55 18.02
N GLN A 160 -21.05 -5.44 18.96
CA GLN A 160 -22.22 -6.31 19.01
C GLN A 160 -23.08 -6.22 17.73
N GLU A 161 -23.19 -5.02 17.16
CA GLU A 161 -23.99 -4.83 15.93
C GLU A 161 -23.36 -5.53 14.73
N THR A 162 -22.05 -5.46 14.62
CA THR A 162 -21.27 -6.13 13.56
C THR A 162 -21.33 -7.64 13.71
N LEU A 163 -21.24 -8.17 14.94
CA LEU A 163 -21.39 -9.59 15.22
C LEU A 163 -22.75 -10.11 14.78
N ASP A 164 -23.83 -9.41 15.13
CA ASP A 164 -25.20 -9.77 14.75
C ASP A 164 -25.38 -9.77 13.21
N LYS A 165 -24.76 -8.79 12.53
CA LYS A 165 -24.78 -8.73 11.06
C LYS A 165 -24.05 -9.91 10.42
N ILE A 166 -22.85 -10.25 10.91
CA ILE A 166 -22.05 -11.36 10.42
C ILE A 166 -22.80 -12.69 10.59
N LEU A 167 -23.38 -12.93 11.77
CA LEU A 167 -24.12 -14.16 12.04
C LEU A 167 -25.37 -14.29 11.16
N LYS A 168 -26.08 -13.18 10.94
CA LYS A 168 -27.23 -13.16 9.98
C LYS A 168 -26.78 -13.45 8.56
N PHE A 169 -25.64 -12.85 8.14
CA PHE A 169 -25.11 -13.06 6.80
C PHE A 169 -24.62 -14.49 6.58
N HIS A 170 -23.96 -15.07 7.59
CA HIS A 170 -23.49 -16.46 7.56
C HIS A 170 -24.61 -17.49 7.29
N ASN A 171 -25.83 -17.19 7.71
CA ASN A 171 -27.01 -18.05 7.44
C ASN A 171 -27.48 -17.99 5.98
N VAL A 172 -27.09 -16.97 5.22
CA VAL A 172 -27.50 -16.75 3.82
C VAL A 172 -26.38 -17.16 2.87
N ASP A 173 -25.16 -16.71 3.16
CA ASP A 173 -23.94 -17.02 2.41
C ASP A 173 -22.86 -17.38 3.44
N PRO A 174 -22.55 -18.67 3.63
CA PRO A 174 -21.65 -19.09 4.68
C PRO A 174 -20.28 -18.42 4.60
N ILE A 175 -19.73 -18.08 5.75
CA ILE A 175 -18.36 -17.59 5.86
C ILE A 175 -17.47 -18.81 5.81
N SER A 176 -16.59 -18.86 4.80
CA SER A 176 -15.68 -19.98 4.58
C SER A 176 -14.39 -19.81 5.39
N GLY A 177 -13.91 -20.93 5.94
CA GLY A 177 -12.59 -21.01 6.56
C GLY A 177 -12.55 -20.60 8.03
N VAL A 178 -11.31 -20.44 8.49
CA VAL A 178 -10.97 -20.08 9.86
C VAL A 178 -10.71 -18.56 9.91
N ILE A 179 -11.36 -17.90 10.85
CA ILE A 179 -11.19 -16.46 11.04
C ILE A 179 -10.02 -16.24 12.00
N LYS A 180 -9.09 -15.36 11.60
CA LYS A 180 -7.96 -14.96 12.43
C LYS A 180 -8.29 -13.68 13.17
N VAL A 181 -8.13 -13.70 14.49
CA VAL A 181 -8.28 -12.53 15.36
C VAL A 181 -7.00 -12.32 16.17
N LYS A 182 -6.72 -11.09 16.57
CA LYS A 182 -5.59 -10.80 17.49
C LYS A 182 -5.90 -11.36 18.86
N GLN A 183 -4.90 -11.94 19.52
CA GLN A 183 -5.06 -12.36 20.93
C GLN A 183 -5.27 -11.10 21.79
N PRO A 184 -6.23 -11.12 22.72
CA PRO A 184 -6.36 -10.06 23.71
C PRO A 184 -5.08 -10.00 24.55
N SER A 185 -4.58 -8.79 24.75
CA SER A 185 -3.38 -8.51 25.57
C SER A 185 -3.62 -8.81 27.03
#